data_f698a93b7e6da5e59b170123b52386a3
#
_entry.id   f698a93b7e6da5e59b170123b52386a3
#
_cell.length_a   1.000
_cell.length_b   1.000
_cell.length_c   1.000
_cell.angle_alpha   90.00
_cell.angle_beta   90.00
_cell.angle_gamma   90.00
#
_symmetry.space_group_name_H-M   'P 1'
#
loop_
_entity.id
_entity.type
_entity.pdbx_description
1 polymer ?
#
loop_
_entity_poly.entity_id
_entity_poly.type
_entity_poly.pdbx_seq_one_letter_code
_entity_poly.pdbx_strand_id
1 'polypeptide(L)'
;MATTVLVSATNNAEIDGLLSGYKWTGTITYSFPDASSDYPNPYYGGSSEPTTSGFASAPSAMQSAINYAIGLILSYTNATIQYNGTGSADIMIAQSPSANPTSYAYYPGNYAAGGDVWFGTKYNYSLAQLGNYYFTTALHELGHALGLKHSQETGGVANVAVPSAHDDSEYTVMSYRSYVGASTSTGYTNEAYGYPQTYMANDILALQTMYGADYTTQSGNTVYTWSPTTGQEFINGVGQPADGGGIGGS
;
A
#
# COMPACT_ATOMS: atom_id res chain seq x y z
N MET A 1 17.86 -5.24 -9.94
CA MET A 1 17.24 -5.53 -8.63
C MET A 1 17.50 -4.34 -7.73
N ALA A 2 16.47 -3.88 -7.06
CA ALA A 2 16.59 -2.87 -6.02
C ALA A 2 17.42 -3.41 -4.85
N THR A 3 17.93 -2.52 -4.04
CA THR A 3 18.57 -2.83 -2.77
C THR A 3 17.94 -2.00 -1.67
N THR A 4 18.12 -2.37 -0.42
CA THR A 4 17.54 -1.61 0.69
C THR A 4 18.58 -0.77 1.40
N VAL A 5 18.16 0.39 1.87
CA VAL A 5 18.96 1.31 2.69
C VAL A 5 18.16 1.75 3.91
N LEU A 6 18.88 2.20 4.94
CA LEU A 6 18.26 2.77 6.13
C LEU A 6 17.62 4.13 5.82
N VAL A 7 16.53 4.40 6.50
CA VAL A 7 15.85 5.70 6.52
C VAL A 7 16.19 6.41 7.82
N SER A 8 16.51 7.70 7.73
CA SER A 8 16.77 8.53 8.92
C SER A 8 15.48 9.14 9.45
N ALA A 9 15.41 9.36 10.77
CA ALA A 9 14.34 10.11 11.38
C ALA A 9 14.31 11.56 10.88
N THR A 10 13.10 12.11 10.76
CA THR A 10 12.84 13.48 10.31
C THR A 10 12.64 14.45 11.48
N ASN A 11 12.45 13.93 12.70
CA ASN A 11 11.97 14.64 13.88
C ASN A 11 10.54 15.18 13.75
N ASN A 12 9.76 14.58 12.87
CA ASN A 12 8.33 14.81 12.74
C ASN A 12 7.59 13.49 12.99
N ALA A 13 6.84 13.40 14.10
CA ALA A 13 6.16 12.17 14.49
C ALA A 13 5.06 11.72 13.51
N GLU A 14 4.48 12.64 12.74
CA GLU A 14 3.53 12.30 11.66
C GLU A 14 4.17 11.47 10.55
N ILE A 15 5.45 11.72 10.28
CA ILE A 15 6.25 10.98 9.29
C ILE A 15 6.94 9.79 9.97
N ASP A 16 7.69 10.05 11.03
CA ASP A 16 8.52 9.03 11.70
C ASP A 16 7.68 7.89 12.28
N GLY A 17 6.43 8.20 12.66
CA GLY A 17 5.44 7.23 13.12
C GLY A 17 5.00 6.23 12.04
N LEU A 18 5.28 6.51 10.76
CA LEU A 18 5.00 5.61 9.64
C LEU A 18 6.25 4.93 9.07
N LEU A 19 7.47 5.37 9.39
CA LEU A 19 8.69 4.84 8.81
C LEU A 19 9.17 3.58 9.53
N SER A 20 9.22 2.44 8.82
CA SER A 20 9.70 1.16 9.36
C SER A 20 11.20 1.13 9.63
N GLY A 21 11.97 1.98 8.96
CA GLY A 21 13.44 2.07 9.07
C GLY A 21 14.19 1.68 7.81
N TYR A 22 13.53 1.08 6.83
CA TYR A 22 14.13 0.68 5.56
C TYR A 22 13.30 1.17 4.38
N LYS A 23 13.99 1.44 3.26
CA LYS A 23 13.38 1.75 1.97
C LYS A 23 14.14 1.07 0.84
N TRP A 24 13.50 0.92 -0.29
CA TRP A 24 14.17 0.51 -1.52
C TRP A 24 14.99 1.65 -2.13
N THR A 25 16.02 1.28 -2.90
CA THR A 25 16.79 2.19 -3.76
C THR A 25 17.05 1.55 -5.11
N GLY A 26 17.12 2.37 -6.16
CA GLY A 26 17.17 1.90 -7.54
C GLY A 26 15.78 1.62 -8.11
N THR A 27 15.72 0.94 -9.23
CA THR A 27 14.45 0.52 -9.84
C THR A 27 13.87 -0.66 -9.08
N ILE A 28 12.71 -0.48 -8.50
CA ILE A 28 11.94 -1.52 -7.80
C ILE A 28 11.15 -2.30 -8.85
N THR A 29 11.28 -3.61 -8.86
CA THR A 29 10.43 -4.46 -9.69
C THR A 29 9.32 -5.10 -8.85
N TYR A 30 8.13 -5.30 -9.46
CA TYR A 30 7.06 -6.06 -8.83
C TYR A 30 6.45 -7.06 -9.78
N SER A 31 5.90 -8.14 -9.24
CA SER A 31 5.28 -9.22 -10.02
C SER A 31 4.07 -9.82 -9.32
N PHE A 32 3.27 -10.55 -10.10
CA PHE A 32 2.18 -11.37 -9.58
C PHE A 32 2.47 -12.85 -9.90
N PRO A 33 3.26 -13.54 -9.05
CA PRO A 33 3.63 -14.93 -9.28
C PRO A 33 2.40 -15.84 -9.43
N ASP A 34 2.49 -16.78 -10.35
CA ASP A 34 1.43 -17.77 -10.61
C ASP A 34 1.84 -19.19 -10.23
N ALA A 35 3.11 -19.38 -9.87
CA ALA A 35 3.65 -20.64 -9.41
C ALA A 35 4.56 -20.47 -8.18
N SER A 36 4.54 -21.44 -7.28
CA SER A 36 5.43 -21.45 -6.11
C SER A 36 6.91 -21.49 -6.48
N SER A 37 7.23 -21.99 -7.67
CA SER A 37 8.59 -22.03 -8.23
C SER A 37 9.16 -20.67 -8.60
N ASP A 38 8.35 -19.62 -8.67
CA ASP A 38 8.79 -18.25 -8.95
C ASP A 38 9.52 -17.64 -7.76
N TYR A 39 9.27 -18.19 -6.57
CA TYR A 39 9.90 -17.76 -5.32
C TYR A 39 11.23 -18.49 -5.08
N PRO A 40 12.18 -17.85 -4.37
CA PRO A 40 13.41 -18.50 -3.94
C PRO A 40 13.15 -19.73 -3.07
N ASN A 41 14.01 -20.75 -3.20
CA ASN A 41 13.98 -21.94 -2.33
C ASN A 41 15.39 -22.20 -1.78
N PRO A 42 15.65 -22.13 -0.46
CA PRO A 42 14.66 -21.84 0.61
C PRO A 42 14.13 -20.42 0.53
N TYR A 43 12.85 -20.24 0.94
CA TYR A 43 12.21 -18.93 0.91
C TYR A 43 12.73 -18.05 2.05
N TYR A 44 12.17 -18.11 3.25
CA TYR A 44 12.62 -17.24 4.36
C TYR A 44 12.37 -17.91 5.72
N GLY A 45 13.44 -18.08 6.51
CA GLY A 45 13.35 -18.36 7.96
C GLY A 45 12.42 -19.48 8.43
N GLY A 46 12.05 -20.42 7.54
CA GLY A 46 11.05 -21.45 7.81
C GLY A 46 9.62 -21.09 7.42
N SER A 47 9.43 -19.91 6.84
CA SER A 47 8.16 -19.50 6.22
C SER A 47 7.80 -20.39 5.04
N SER A 48 6.50 -20.60 4.84
CA SER A 48 5.99 -21.59 3.89
C SER A 48 4.96 -21.04 2.90
N GLU A 49 4.82 -19.73 2.83
CA GLU A 49 3.77 -19.07 2.01
C GLU A 49 3.75 -19.58 0.57
N PRO A 50 4.89 -19.65 -0.16
CA PRO A 50 4.86 -20.14 -1.53
C PRO A 50 4.56 -21.62 -1.64
N THR A 51 4.90 -22.42 -0.63
CA THR A 51 4.82 -23.89 -0.67
C THR A 51 3.60 -24.45 0.05
N THR A 52 2.81 -23.60 0.72
CA THR A 52 1.58 -24.01 1.39
C THR A 52 0.54 -24.43 0.37
N SER A 53 -0.08 -25.60 0.58
CA SER A 53 -1.18 -26.06 -0.26
C SER A 53 -2.31 -25.02 -0.32
N GLY A 54 -2.71 -24.63 -1.51
CA GLY A 54 -3.64 -23.51 -1.73
C GLY A 54 -2.96 -22.19 -2.06
N PHE A 55 -1.62 -22.18 -2.29
CA PHE A 55 -0.97 -21.05 -2.95
C PHE A 55 -1.63 -20.77 -4.29
N ALA A 56 -1.81 -19.50 -4.61
CA ALA A 56 -2.35 -19.03 -5.88
C ALA A 56 -1.82 -17.62 -6.20
N SER A 57 -1.89 -17.24 -7.46
CA SER A 57 -1.68 -15.84 -7.83
C SER A 57 -2.67 -14.93 -7.12
N ALA A 58 -2.28 -13.69 -6.86
CA ALA A 58 -3.21 -12.69 -6.31
C ALA A 58 -4.45 -12.56 -7.23
N PRO A 59 -5.67 -12.50 -6.69
CA PRO A 59 -6.88 -12.31 -7.50
C PRO A 59 -6.78 -11.08 -8.41
N SER A 60 -7.32 -11.15 -9.61
CA SER A 60 -7.21 -10.08 -10.62
C SER A 60 -7.67 -8.71 -10.11
N ALA A 61 -8.71 -8.68 -9.28
CA ALA A 61 -9.17 -7.45 -8.65
C ALA A 61 -8.11 -6.84 -7.71
N MET A 62 -7.35 -7.67 -6.99
CA MET A 62 -6.22 -7.21 -6.16
C MET A 62 -5.03 -6.77 -7.02
N GLN A 63 -4.74 -7.48 -8.12
CA GLN A 63 -3.72 -7.02 -9.07
C GLN A 63 -4.06 -5.64 -9.62
N SER A 64 -5.34 -5.40 -9.95
CA SER A 64 -5.81 -4.09 -10.40
C SER A 64 -5.67 -3.01 -9.30
N ALA A 65 -6.01 -3.33 -8.06
CA ALA A 65 -5.87 -2.42 -6.92
C ALA A 65 -4.39 -2.08 -6.65
N ILE A 66 -3.49 -3.04 -6.72
CA ILE A 66 -2.04 -2.82 -6.59
C ILE A 66 -1.50 -1.96 -7.73
N ASN A 67 -1.89 -2.24 -8.98
CA ASN A 67 -1.47 -1.43 -10.13
C ASN A 67 -1.95 0.03 -10.01
N TYR A 68 -3.19 0.24 -9.54
CA TYR A 68 -3.71 1.56 -9.24
C TYR A 68 -2.89 2.26 -8.15
N ALA A 69 -2.62 1.59 -7.04
CA ALA A 69 -1.82 2.12 -5.93
C ALA A 69 -0.40 2.50 -6.37
N ILE A 70 0.24 1.69 -7.21
CA ILE A 70 1.55 2.00 -7.80
C ILE A 70 1.46 3.24 -8.69
N GLY A 71 0.41 3.36 -9.52
CA GLY A 71 0.17 4.55 -10.32
C GLY A 71 0.07 5.83 -9.50
N LEU A 72 -0.62 5.77 -8.36
CA LEU A 72 -0.68 6.87 -7.39
C LEU A 72 0.72 7.21 -6.85
N ILE A 73 1.47 6.22 -6.36
CA ILE A 73 2.83 6.43 -5.80
C ILE A 73 3.74 7.11 -6.83
N LEU A 74 3.70 6.66 -8.07
CA LEU A 74 4.48 7.24 -9.17
C LEU A 74 4.04 8.67 -9.50
N SER A 75 2.81 9.06 -9.19
CA SER A 75 2.30 10.40 -9.47
C SER A 75 2.77 11.47 -8.48
N TYR A 76 3.20 11.09 -7.28
CA TYR A 76 3.62 12.04 -6.26
C TYR A 76 5.01 11.77 -5.66
N THR A 77 5.69 10.72 -6.12
CA THR A 77 7.08 10.41 -5.71
C THR A 77 8.00 10.23 -6.92
N ASN A 78 9.33 10.36 -6.68
CA ASN A 78 10.36 10.04 -7.66
C ASN A 78 10.76 8.55 -7.63
N ALA A 79 9.94 7.68 -7.05
CA ALA A 79 10.17 6.24 -7.10
C ALA A 79 10.14 5.73 -8.54
N THR A 80 10.97 4.75 -8.84
CA THR A 80 10.91 4.02 -10.11
C THR A 80 10.44 2.59 -9.81
N ILE A 81 9.20 2.27 -10.20
CA ILE A 81 8.59 0.96 -9.96
C ILE A 81 8.15 0.38 -11.29
N GLN A 82 8.53 -0.87 -11.59
CA GLN A 82 8.29 -1.52 -12.87
C GLN A 82 7.66 -2.90 -12.70
N TYR A 83 6.65 -3.19 -13.52
CA TYR A 83 6.03 -4.50 -13.59
C TYR A 83 6.95 -5.52 -14.27
N ASN A 84 7.11 -6.69 -13.66
CA ASN A 84 7.99 -7.77 -14.14
C ASN A 84 7.24 -9.09 -14.46
N GLY A 85 5.96 -9.02 -14.76
CA GLY A 85 5.18 -10.22 -15.15
C GLY A 85 4.82 -11.11 -13.97
N THR A 86 4.99 -12.42 -14.12
CA THR A 86 4.68 -13.44 -13.11
C THR A 86 5.93 -14.04 -12.45
N GLY A 87 7.11 -13.74 -12.94
CA GLY A 87 8.36 -14.25 -12.40
C GLY A 87 8.88 -13.50 -11.20
N SER A 88 10.11 -13.80 -10.80
CA SER A 88 10.80 -13.20 -9.66
C SER A 88 10.93 -11.68 -9.81
N ALA A 89 10.70 -10.94 -8.71
CA ALA A 89 10.81 -9.48 -8.63
C ALA A 89 11.30 -9.07 -7.23
N ASP A 90 11.49 -7.76 -7.00
CA ASP A 90 11.84 -7.24 -5.67
C ASP A 90 10.62 -7.25 -4.73
N ILE A 91 9.40 -7.09 -5.26
CA ILE A 91 8.12 -7.20 -4.55
C ILE A 91 7.27 -8.23 -5.27
N MET A 92 7.00 -9.35 -4.62
CA MET A 92 6.21 -10.44 -5.18
C MET A 92 4.88 -10.54 -4.44
N ILE A 93 3.76 -10.55 -5.19
CA ILE A 93 2.42 -10.37 -4.62
C ILE A 93 1.55 -11.56 -4.99
N ALA A 94 1.18 -12.37 -4.00
CA ALA A 94 0.40 -13.58 -4.22
C ALA A 94 -0.58 -13.88 -3.07
N GLN A 95 -1.28 -15.00 -3.18
CA GLN A 95 -2.22 -15.49 -2.17
C GLN A 95 -1.72 -16.80 -1.58
N SER A 96 -1.78 -16.91 -0.25
CA SER A 96 -1.46 -18.14 0.47
C SER A 96 -2.31 -18.32 1.71
N PRO A 97 -2.75 -19.57 2.03
CA PRO A 97 -3.38 -19.86 3.32
C PRO A 97 -2.49 -19.56 4.52
N SER A 98 -1.17 -19.48 4.37
CA SER A 98 -0.25 -19.08 5.43
C SER A 98 -0.47 -17.64 5.90
N ALA A 99 -1.07 -16.79 5.08
CA ALA A 99 -1.42 -15.42 5.44
C ALA A 99 -2.81 -15.28 6.12
N ASN A 100 -3.51 -16.38 6.37
CA ASN A 100 -4.80 -16.33 7.05
C ASN A 100 -4.66 -15.77 8.50
N PRO A 101 -5.66 -15.02 9.00
CA PRO A 101 -6.98 -14.79 8.41
C PRO A 101 -7.06 -13.68 7.36
N THR A 102 -6.13 -12.73 7.31
CA THR A 102 -6.20 -11.54 6.47
C THR A 102 -5.10 -11.47 5.41
N SER A 103 -4.08 -10.69 5.66
CA SER A 103 -2.95 -10.39 4.78
C SER A 103 -1.78 -9.87 5.62
N TYR A 104 -0.62 -9.85 5.04
CA TYR A 104 0.55 -9.12 5.55
C TYR A 104 1.57 -8.92 4.44
N ALA A 105 2.51 -8.01 4.67
CA ALA A 105 3.67 -7.82 3.81
C ALA A 105 4.95 -7.77 4.64
N TYR A 106 6.04 -8.19 4.03
CA TYR A 106 7.38 -7.98 4.58
C TYR A 106 7.86 -6.57 4.25
N TYR A 107 8.57 -5.95 5.19
CA TYR A 107 9.24 -4.68 4.92
C TYR A 107 10.38 -4.84 3.89
N PRO A 108 10.80 -3.74 3.25
CA PRO A 108 11.96 -3.75 2.38
C PRO A 108 13.17 -4.42 3.06
N GLY A 109 13.78 -5.38 2.39
CA GLY A 109 14.89 -6.15 2.98
C GLY A 109 15.68 -6.91 1.92
N ASN A 110 17.02 -7.00 2.10
CA ASN A 110 17.89 -7.79 1.24
C ASN A 110 17.86 -9.28 1.64
N TYR A 111 16.67 -9.86 1.71
CA TYR A 111 16.43 -11.28 2.01
C TYR A 111 15.25 -11.77 1.15
N ALA A 112 15.10 -13.08 1.02
CA ALA A 112 14.22 -13.70 0.02
C ALA A 112 12.75 -13.23 0.05
N ALA A 113 12.21 -12.89 1.21
CA ALA A 113 10.84 -12.42 1.38
C ALA A 113 10.73 -10.88 1.48
N GLY A 114 11.85 -10.15 1.38
CA GLY A 114 11.82 -8.70 1.57
C GLY A 114 10.90 -8.01 0.58
N GLY A 115 9.90 -7.29 1.06
CA GLY A 115 8.90 -6.61 0.24
C GLY A 115 7.73 -7.48 -0.24
N ASP A 116 7.74 -8.79 -0.03
CA ASP A 116 6.67 -9.66 -0.52
C ASP A 116 5.34 -9.41 0.20
N VAL A 117 4.26 -9.47 -0.56
CA VAL A 117 2.88 -9.24 -0.11
C VAL A 117 2.08 -10.53 -0.22
N TRP A 118 1.45 -10.91 0.89
CA TRP A 118 0.68 -12.12 0.99
C TRP A 118 -0.77 -11.85 1.39
N PHE A 119 -1.71 -12.23 0.53
CA PHE A 119 -3.13 -12.24 0.84
C PHE A 119 -3.56 -13.62 1.32
N GLY A 120 -4.32 -13.67 2.41
CA GLY A 120 -4.90 -14.92 2.91
C GLY A 120 -6.05 -15.41 2.03
N THR A 121 -6.58 -16.58 2.37
CA THR A 121 -7.65 -17.24 1.62
C THR A 121 -9.00 -17.24 2.36
N LYS A 122 -9.05 -16.72 3.59
CA LYS A 122 -10.31 -16.64 4.35
C LYS A 122 -11.22 -15.49 3.89
N TYR A 123 -10.63 -14.41 3.42
CA TYR A 123 -11.37 -13.31 2.80
C TYR A 123 -11.36 -13.46 1.28
N ASN A 124 -12.46 -13.09 0.64
CA ASN A 124 -12.58 -13.16 -0.81
C ASN A 124 -12.02 -11.86 -1.43
N TYR A 125 -10.73 -11.80 -1.63
CA TYR A 125 -10.04 -10.65 -2.22
C TYR A 125 -10.39 -10.40 -3.70
N SER A 126 -11.12 -11.32 -4.38
CA SER A 126 -11.63 -11.04 -5.71
C SER A 126 -12.75 -9.97 -5.72
N LEU A 127 -13.23 -9.58 -4.54
CA LEU A 127 -14.22 -8.51 -4.35
C LEU A 127 -13.62 -7.12 -4.20
N ALA A 128 -12.31 -6.96 -4.40
CA ALA A 128 -11.67 -5.65 -4.29
C ALA A 128 -12.27 -4.65 -5.27
N GLN A 129 -12.80 -3.56 -4.71
CA GLN A 129 -13.38 -2.43 -5.43
C GLN A 129 -13.02 -1.15 -4.70
N LEU A 130 -12.89 -0.06 -5.44
CA LEU A 130 -12.54 1.25 -4.90
C LEU A 130 -13.40 1.59 -3.68
N GLY A 131 -12.77 1.98 -2.58
CA GLY A 131 -13.42 2.36 -1.33
C GLY A 131 -13.89 1.21 -0.44
N ASN A 132 -13.70 -0.05 -0.82
CA ASN A 132 -14.03 -1.15 0.08
C ASN A 132 -12.80 -1.67 0.85
N TYR A 133 -13.05 -2.50 1.87
CA TYR A 133 -12.01 -3.09 2.72
C TYR A 133 -10.90 -3.79 1.93
N TYR A 134 -11.25 -4.60 0.92
CA TYR A 134 -10.27 -5.36 0.14
C TYR A 134 -9.35 -4.46 -0.68
N PHE A 135 -9.90 -3.39 -1.24
CA PHE A 135 -9.11 -2.39 -1.98
C PHE A 135 -8.13 -1.66 -1.05
N THR A 136 -8.61 -1.18 0.10
CA THR A 136 -7.75 -0.52 1.10
C THR A 136 -6.67 -1.47 1.63
N THR A 137 -6.97 -2.76 1.75
CA THR A 137 -5.96 -3.77 2.12
C THR A 137 -4.81 -3.80 1.09
N ALA A 138 -5.09 -3.64 -0.21
CA ALA A 138 -4.02 -3.57 -1.21
C ALA A 138 -3.10 -2.35 -1.00
N LEU A 139 -3.67 -1.18 -0.68
CA LEU A 139 -2.90 0.02 -0.33
C LEU A 139 -2.04 -0.21 0.92
N HIS A 140 -2.64 -0.79 1.96
CA HIS A 140 -2.00 -1.06 3.25
C HIS A 140 -0.78 -1.99 3.09
N GLU A 141 -0.97 -3.14 2.47
CA GLU A 141 0.11 -4.12 2.31
C GLU A 141 1.22 -3.61 1.37
N LEU A 142 0.85 -2.92 0.30
CA LEU A 142 1.86 -2.28 -0.55
C LEU A 142 2.61 -1.17 0.21
N GLY A 143 1.95 -0.45 1.11
CA GLY A 143 2.58 0.49 2.03
C GLY A 143 3.69 -0.16 2.85
N HIS A 144 3.42 -1.33 3.45
CA HIS A 144 4.44 -2.12 4.16
C HIS A 144 5.59 -2.55 3.25
N ALA A 145 5.28 -3.07 2.07
CA ALA A 145 6.28 -3.50 1.09
C ALA A 145 7.21 -2.35 0.64
N LEU A 146 6.76 -1.12 0.77
CA LEU A 146 7.53 0.10 0.46
C LEU A 146 8.18 0.76 1.68
N GLY A 147 7.93 0.25 2.89
CA GLY A 147 8.61 0.69 4.11
C GLY A 147 7.77 1.46 5.12
N LEU A 148 6.45 1.52 4.95
CA LEU A 148 5.54 2.07 5.97
C LEU A 148 5.23 1.02 7.04
N LYS A 149 5.16 1.42 8.31
CA LYS A 149 4.68 0.60 9.43
C LYS A 149 3.30 1.05 9.91
N HIS A 150 2.66 0.26 10.76
CA HIS A 150 1.40 0.67 11.39
C HIS A 150 1.57 1.97 12.18
N SER A 151 0.63 2.88 12.02
CA SER A 151 0.65 4.21 12.63
C SER A 151 0.53 4.20 14.15
N GLN A 152 -0.22 3.24 14.71
CA GLN A 152 -0.44 3.10 16.16
C GLN A 152 0.75 2.46 16.89
N GLU A 153 1.70 1.88 16.18
CA GLU A 153 2.83 1.15 16.77
C GLU A 153 4.03 2.07 16.96
N THR A 154 4.72 1.90 18.09
CA THR A 154 6.08 2.43 18.25
C THR A 154 7.08 1.58 17.47
N GLY A 155 8.32 1.99 17.40
CA GLY A 155 9.37 1.31 16.62
C GLY A 155 9.81 2.18 15.44
N GLY A 156 10.41 1.55 14.43
CA GLY A 156 10.94 2.25 13.25
C GLY A 156 12.08 3.22 13.57
N VAL A 157 12.17 4.29 12.79
CA VAL A 157 13.34 5.20 12.80
C VAL A 157 13.53 6.00 14.08
N ALA A 158 12.44 6.38 14.76
CA ALA A 158 12.46 7.23 15.95
C ALA A 158 11.81 6.57 17.18
N ASN A 159 11.37 5.32 17.07
CA ASN A 159 10.63 4.59 18.11
C ASN A 159 9.37 5.35 18.59
N VAL A 160 8.64 5.96 17.66
CA VAL A 160 7.40 6.70 17.91
C VAL A 160 6.24 6.13 17.10
N ALA A 161 5.02 6.36 17.57
CA ALA A 161 3.79 6.21 16.81
C ALA A 161 3.37 7.55 16.20
N VAL A 162 2.46 7.53 15.24
CA VAL A 162 1.76 8.73 14.78
C VAL A 162 0.98 9.33 15.95
N PRO A 163 0.93 10.66 16.12
CA PRO A 163 0.13 11.28 17.16
C PRO A 163 -1.32 10.81 17.13
N SER A 164 -1.88 10.49 18.27
CA SER A 164 -3.20 9.86 18.39
C SER A 164 -4.36 10.67 17.79
N ALA A 165 -4.16 11.98 17.59
CA ALA A 165 -5.13 12.84 16.92
C ALA A 165 -5.16 12.67 15.40
N HIS A 166 -4.16 11.98 14.84
CA HIS A 166 -4.00 11.74 13.40
C HIS A 166 -3.76 10.25 13.10
N ASP A 167 -4.09 9.38 14.06
CA ASP A 167 -3.99 7.93 13.90
C ASP A 167 -5.36 7.33 13.58
N ASP A 168 -5.79 7.53 12.35
CA ASP A 168 -6.99 6.90 11.77
C ASP A 168 -6.96 6.95 10.24
N SER A 169 -7.99 6.38 9.62
CA SER A 169 -8.09 6.24 8.17
C SER A 169 -8.25 7.57 7.40
N GLU A 170 -8.49 8.69 8.08
CA GLU A 170 -8.48 10.03 7.46
C GLU A 170 -7.05 10.49 7.13
N TYR A 171 -6.06 10.09 7.94
CA TYR A 171 -4.68 10.54 7.83
C TYR A 171 -3.72 9.51 7.25
N THR A 172 -4.02 8.22 7.40
CA THR A 172 -3.15 7.14 6.95
C THR A 172 -3.88 5.82 6.74
N VAL A 173 -3.58 5.15 5.63
CA VAL A 173 -4.08 3.78 5.38
C VAL A 173 -3.38 2.74 6.28
N MET A 174 -2.32 3.13 7.00
CA MET A 174 -1.58 2.24 7.89
C MET A 174 -2.20 2.15 9.29
N SER A 175 -3.26 2.91 9.58
CA SER A 175 -3.99 2.83 10.85
C SER A 175 -5.00 1.69 10.85
N TYR A 176 -5.19 1.07 12.01
CA TYR A 176 -6.30 0.13 12.26
C TYR A 176 -7.56 0.82 12.77
N ARG A 177 -7.58 2.15 12.78
CA ARG A 177 -8.69 2.96 13.29
C ARG A 177 -9.48 3.59 12.15
N SER A 178 -10.79 3.48 12.22
CA SER A 178 -11.70 4.14 11.26
C SER A 178 -11.88 5.64 11.54
N TYR A 179 -11.63 6.06 12.78
CA TYR A 179 -11.73 7.46 13.24
C TYR A 179 -10.85 7.64 14.48
N VAL A 180 -10.52 8.87 14.82
CA VAL A 180 -9.70 9.22 16.00
C VAL A 180 -10.25 8.57 17.28
N GLY A 181 -9.41 7.77 17.92
CA GLY A 181 -9.76 7.07 19.16
C GLY A 181 -10.54 5.76 18.99
N ALA A 182 -10.81 5.32 17.76
CA ALA A 182 -11.40 3.99 17.54
C ALA A 182 -10.48 2.87 18.06
N SER A 183 -11.06 1.72 18.33
CA SER A 183 -10.31 0.54 18.76
C SER A 183 -9.44 -0.01 17.64
N THR A 184 -8.25 -0.50 17.96
CA THR A 184 -7.37 -1.23 17.03
C THR A 184 -7.60 -2.75 17.02
N SER A 185 -8.49 -3.26 17.89
CA SER A 185 -8.71 -4.69 18.07
C SER A 185 -10.11 -5.19 17.68
N THR A 186 -11.06 -4.28 17.46
CA THR A 186 -12.45 -4.64 17.11
C THR A 186 -12.74 -4.61 15.61
N GLY A 187 -11.71 -4.32 14.79
CA GLY A 187 -11.85 -4.14 13.35
C GLY A 187 -12.37 -2.75 12.96
N TYR A 188 -12.33 -2.48 11.67
CA TYR A 188 -12.84 -1.23 11.12
C TYR A 188 -14.36 -1.12 11.20
N THR A 189 -14.85 0.10 11.35
CA THR A 189 -16.27 0.45 11.40
C THR A 189 -16.68 1.37 10.24
N ASN A 190 -15.83 1.48 9.21
CA ASN A 190 -16.15 2.19 7.99
C ASN A 190 -17.39 1.60 7.32
N GLU A 191 -18.14 2.39 6.60
CA GLU A 191 -19.18 1.91 5.70
C GLU A 191 -18.58 1.02 4.61
N ALA A 192 -19.40 0.23 3.94
CA ALA A 192 -18.96 -0.78 2.98
C ALA A 192 -18.03 -0.24 1.87
N TYR A 193 -18.21 1.04 1.49
CA TYR A 193 -17.39 1.75 0.52
C TYR A 193 -16.83 3.08 1.07
N GLY A 194 -16.75 3.20 2.39
CA GLY A 194 -16.22 4.35 3.11
C GLY A 194 -14.76 4.19 3.54
N TYR A 195 -14.02 3.28 2.92
CA TYR A 195 -12.58 3.09 3.17
C TYR A 195 -11.74 4.02 2.29
N PRO A 196 -10.50 4.34 2.69
CA PRO A 196 -9.59 5.12 1.87
C PRO A 196 -9.44 4.55 0.46
N GLN A 197 -9.52 5.44 -0.54
CA GLN A 197 -9.40 5.10 -1.96
C GLN A 197 -8.02 5.43 -2.52
N THR A 198 -7.22 6.17 -1.74
CA THR A 198 -5.86 6.60 -2.06
C THR A 198 -5.01 6.49 -0.81
N TYR A 199 -3.70 6.63 -0.96
CA TYR A 199 -2.86 6.96 0.18
C TYR A 199 -3.28 8.33 0.74
N MET A 200 -3.25 8.45 2.06
CA MET A 200 -3.68 9.65 2.76
C MET A 200 -2.50 10.60 3.01
N ALA A 201 -2.75 11.76 3.57
CA ALA A 201 -1.76 12.83 3.69
C ALA A 201 -0.45 12.38 4.35
N ASN A 202 -0.52 11.64 5.46
CA ASN A 202 0.68 11.19 6.18
C ASN A 202 1.43 10.10 5.42
N ASP A 203 0.71 9.20 4.72
CA ASP A 203 1.32 8.19 3.86
C ASP A 203 2.10 8.82 2.73
N ILE A 204 1.48 9.78 2.01
CA ILE A 204 2.11 10.50 0.90
C ILE A 204 3.37 11.20 1.39
N LEU A 205 3.29 11.89 2.51
CA LEU A 205 4.42 12.63 3.08
C LEU A 205 5.57 11.68 3.49
N ALA A 206 5.24 10.53 4.08
CA ALA A 206 6.23 9.49 4.43
C ALA A 206 6.86 8.86 3.18
N LEU A 207 6.07 8.54 2.15
CA LEU A 207 6.55 8.01 0.86
C LEU A 207 7.44 9.03 0.14
N GLN A 208 7.05 10.32 0.12
CA GLN A 208 7.87 11.39 -0.43
C GLN A 208 9.18 11.58 0.33
N THR A 209 9.17 11.41 1.66
CA THR A 209 10.38 11.44 2.49
C THR A 209 11.34 10.31 2.12
N MET A 210 10.81 9.12 1.85
CA MET A 210 11.63 7.97 1.46
C MET A 210 12.13 8.05 0.01
N TYR A 211 11.25 8.40 -0.92
CA TYR A 211 11.50 8.24 -2.36
C TYR A 211 11.67 9.56 -3.11
N GLY A 212 11.55 10.70 -2.42
CA GLY A 212 11.58 12.04 -3.02
C GLY A 212 10.21 12.44 -3.57
N ALA A 213 9.85 13.72 -3.45
CA ALA A 213 8.60 14.25 -3.99
C ALA A 213 8.72 14.49 -5.50
N ASP A 214 7.71 14.08 -6.26
CA ASP A 214 7.55 14.48 -7.66
C ASP A 214 6.79 15.81 -7.72
N TYR A 215 7.44 16.83 -8.28
CA TYR A 215 6.85 18.15 -8.53
C TYR A 215 6.49 18.35 -10.01
N THR A 216 6.55 17.32 -10.83
CA THR A 216 6.29 17.42 -12.27
C THR A 216 4.86 17.06 -12.64
N THR A 217 4.21 16.21 -11.85
CA THR A 217 2.81 15.82 -12.04
C THR A 217 1.90 17.02 -11.77
N GLN A 218 1.04 17.36 -12.75
CA GLN A 218 0.10 18.50 -12.70
C GLN A 218 0.77 19.84 -12.34
N SER A 219 2.03 20.05 -12.74
CA SER A 219 2.85 21.21 -12.37
C SER A 219 2.48 22.54 -13.06
N GLY A 220 1.49 22.52 -13.94
CA GLY A 220 0.99 23.72 -14.64
C GLY A 220 -0.11 24.46 -13.88
N ASN A 221 -0.79 25.38 -14.57
CA ASN A 221 -1.99 26.06 -14.06
C ASN A 221 -3.18 25.10 -14.13
N THR A 222 -3.18 24.09 -13.30
CA THR A 222 -4.22 23.05 -13.27
C THR A 222 -5.46 23.58 -12.54
N VAL A 223 -6.62 23.43 -13.16
CA VAL A 223 -7.91 23.81 -12.60
C VAL A 223 -8.66 22.53 -12.23
N TYR A 224 -8.96 22.38 -10.95
CA TYR A 224 -9.79 21.30 -10.42
C TYR A 224 -11.20 21.82 -10.18
N THR A 225 -12.19 21.10 -10.63
CA THR A 225 -13.60 21.40 -10.36
C THR A 225 -14.37 20.11 -10.09
N TRP A 226 -15.45 20.23 -9.34
CA TRP A 226 -16.33 19.12 -9.01
C TRP A 226 -17.77 19.43 -9.39
N SER A 227 -18.47 18.45 -9.91
CA SER A 227 -19.91 18.55 -10.11
C SER A 227 -20.61 18.57 -8.77
N PRO A 228 -21.40 19.59 -8.45
CA PRO A 228 -22.11 19.66 -7.15
C PRO A 228 -23.24 18.64 -7.04
N THR A 229 -23.61 18.00 -8.13
CA THR A 229 -24.73 17.02 -8.16
C THR A 229 -24.26 15.56 -8.22
N THR A 230 -23.09 15.32 -8.80
CA THR A 230 -22.56 13.94 -8.99
C THR A 230 -21.26 13.69 -8.24
N GLY A 231 -20.60 14.74 -7.73
CA GLY A 231 -19.27 14.63 -7.13
C GLY A 231 -18.15 14.38 -8.13
N GLN A 232 -18.46 14.26 -9.44
CA GLN A 232 -17.43 14.00 -10.44
C GLN A 232 -16.38 15.10 -10.47
N GLU A 233 -15.12 14.69 -10.41
CA GLU A 233 -13.97 15.58 -10.59
C GLU A 233 -13.71 15.87 -12.07
N PHE A 234 -13.27 17.08 -12.34
CA PHE A 234 -12.76 17.51 -13.63
C PHE A 234 -11.38 18.16 -13.42
N ILE A 235 -10.42 17.76 -14.21
CA ILE A 235 -9.11 18.38 -14.29
C ILE A 235 -9.01 19.11 -15.63
N ASN A 236 -8.84 20.45 -15.58
CA ASN A 236 -8.82 21.32 -16.76
C ASN A 236 -10.06 21.12 -17.66
N GLY A 237 -11.22 20.89 -17.05
CA GLY A 237 -12.48 20.66 -17.75
C GLY A 237 -12.68 19.25 -18.31
N VAL A 238 -11.72 18.35 -18.13
CA VAL A 238 -11.82 16.95 -18.53
C VAL A 238 -12.31 16.12 -17.34
N GLY A 239 -13.49 15.51 -17.45
CA GLY A 239 -14.04 14.62 -16.43
C GLY A 239 -13.10 13.46 -16.17
N GLN A 240 -12.74 13.25 -14.91
CA GLN A 240 -11.91 12.11 -14.52
C GLN A 240 -12.77 10.84 -14.51
N PRO A 241 -12.22 9.71 -14.99
CA PRO A 241 -12.95 8.46 -14.87
C PRO A 241 -13.21 8.21 -13.39
N ALA A 242 -14.40 7.81 -13.14
CA ALA A 242 -14.79 7.26 -11.87
C ALA A 242 -14.16 5.86 -11.78
N ASP A 243 -12.99 5.77 -11.24
CA ASP A 243 -12.29 4.50 -11.09
C ASP A 243 -13.14 3.52 -10.29
N GLY A 244 -13.42 2.38 -10.89
CA GLY A 244 -14.32 1.42 -10.30
C GLY A 244 -15.76 1.93 -10.12
N GLY A 245 -16.17 2.88 -10.91
CA GLY A 245 -17.41 3.60 -10.76
C GLY A 245 -17.23 4.85 -9.89
N GLY A 246 -15.97 5.28 -9.72
CA GLY A 246 -15.54 6.28 -8.81
C GLY A 246 -16.42 7.47 -8.84
N ILE A 247 -17.08 7.60 -7.98
CA ILE A 247 -17.49 8.83 -7.46
C ILE A 247 -16.19 9.38 -6.94
N GLY A 248 -15.72 10.41 -7.59
CA GLY A 248 -14.60 11.17 -7.07
C GLY A 248 -14.81 11.28 -5.60
N GLY A 249 -13.81 10.86 -4.84
CA GLY A 249 -13.99 10.70 -3.42
C GLY A 249 -14.58 11.92 -2.80
N SER A 250 -15.56 11.69 -2.09
CA SER A 250 -15.97 12.57 -1.02
C SER A 250 -14.87 12.62 0.02
#